data_27e4d7d83221b4a614b180bf22308137
#
_entry.id   27e4d7d83221b4a614b180bf22308137
#
_cell.length_a   1.000
_cell.length_b   1.000
_cell.length_c   1.000
_cell.angle_alpha   90.00
_cell.angle_beta   90.00
_cell.angle_gamma   90.00
#
_symmetry.space_group_name_H-M   'P 1'
#
loop_
_entity.id
_entity.type
_entity.pdbx_description
1 polymer ?
#
loop_
_entity_poly.entity_id
_entity_poly.type
_entity_poly.pdbx_seq_one_letter_code
_entity_poly.pdbx_strand_id
1 'polypeptide(L)'
;MLLRAGAKVTVVSPKVHPHLQHLAEEQTLLWVKSFYQSDMLVDYIQVWATTDNPELNHRVHDDAKKKNIMVNVVDDKPYCDFITPSMINRGRIQIAVSSGGASPVLIRYLREKLESILPQNLAMLADFGASKRNSIKQELATVDERRKFWERFFSSSQISTVDERSELESLYQDVLNNKELVTGSLTWVEFGQDVEMLSIKSLRLMQESELVLYPENCPFEFVDLCRRDADREQYDDVNQLASLIKQAKADKQRVCVFIEKDSTSMELKLLIGNEVVIKVAQ
;
A
#
# COMPACT_ATOMS: atom_id res chain seq x y z
N MET A 1 -9.93 16.89 -6.36
CA MET A 1 -9.22 16.20 -5.28
C MET A 1 -9.46 16.87 -3.93
N LEU A 2 -9.13 18.14 -3.74
CA LEU A 2 -9.26 18.89 -2.46
C LEU A 2 -10.68 18.86 -1.89
N LEU A 3 -11.69 19.15 -2.70
CA LEU A 3 -13.10 19.09 -2.27
C LEU A 3 -13.51 17.70 -1.75
N ARG A 4 -13.02 16.63 -2.39
CA ARG A 4 -13.27 15.25 -1.92
C ARG A 4 -12.61 14.95 -0.57
N ALA A 5 -11.52 15.66 -0.26
CA ALA A 5 -10.86 15.58 1.04
C ALA A 5 -11.50 16.47 2.11
N GLY A 6 -12.62 17.15 1.79
CA GLY A 6 -13.31 18.02 2.71
C GLY A 6 -12.67 19.41 2.90
N ALA A 7 -11.72 19.79 2.02
CA ALA A 7 -11.08 21.10 2.11
C ALA A 7 -12.03 22.22 1.68
N LYS A 8 -11.98 23.36 2.39
CA LYS A 8 -12.61 24.60 1.95
C LYS A 8 -11.72 25.23 0.87
N VAL A 9 -12.22 25.27 -0.36
CA VAL A 9 -11.45 25.72 -1.52
C VAL A 9 -11.91 27.12 -1.93
N THR A 10 -10.94 28.03 -2.08
CA THR A 10 -11.15 29.36 -2.69
C THR A 10 -10.38 29.43 -4.00
N VAL A 11 -11.05 29.81 -5.06
CA VAL A 11 -10.46 30.06 -6.38
C VAL A 11 -10.43 31.56 -6.62
N VAL A 12 -9.23 32.12 -6.88
CA VAL A 12 -9.04 33.52 -7.22
C VAL A 12 -8.68 33.60 -8.70
N SER A 13 -9.57 34.12 -9.51
CA SER A 13 -9.38 34.29 -10.96
C SER A 13 -10.44 35.21 -11.54
N PRO A 14 -10.11 36.09 -12.53
CA PRO A 14 -11.12 36.88 -13.23
C PRO A 14 -12.05 36.02 -14.09
N LYS A 15 -11.61 34.83 -14.51
CA LYS A 15 -12.37 33.83 -15.26
C LYS A 15 -12.08 32.45 -14.75
N VAL A 16 -13.08 31.57 -14.77
CA VAL A 16 -12.93 30.15 -14.45
C VAL A 16 -13.64 29.31 -15.50
N HIS A 17 -13.27 28.04 -15.57
CA HIS A 17 -13.96 27.06 -16.39
C HIS A 17 -15.44 26.91 -15.91
N PRO A 18 -16.43 26.70 -16.82
CA PRO A 18 -17.85 26.56 -16.46
C PRO A 18 -18.13 25.56 -15.32
N HIS A 19 -17.38 24.48 -15.25
CA HIS A 19 -17.48 23.52 -14.14
C HIS A 19 -17.14 24.14 -12.77
N LEU A 20 -16.09 24.96 -12.68
CA LEU A 20 -15.74 25.64 -11.42
C LEU A 20 -16.77 26.73 -11.07
N GLN A 21 -17.34 27.40 -12.08
CA GLN A 21 -18.40 28.35 -11.89
C GLN A 21 -19.64 27.66 -11.30
N HIS A 22 -20.04 26.53 -11.85
CA HIS A 22 -21.16 25.73 -11.35
C HIS A 22 -20.94 25.30 -9.88
N LEU A 23 -19.73 24.79 -9.54
CA LEU A 23 -19.38 24.45 -8.16
C LEU A 23 -19.44 25.67 -7.21
N ALA A 24 -19.15 26.87 -7.69
CA ALA A 24 -19.27 28.08 -6.91
C ALA A 24 -20.75 28.48 -6.71
N GLU A 25 -21.59 28.34 -7.73
CA GLU A 25 -23.04 28.55 -7.66
C GLU A 25 -23.70 27.58 -6.67
N GLU A 26 -23.22 26.33 -6.61
CA GLU A 26 -23.63 25.32 -5.61
C GLU A 26 -23.01 25.54 -4.22
N GLN A 27 -22.22 26.59 -4.01
CA GLN A 27 -21.51 26.89 -2.76
C GLN A 27 -20.52 25.79 -2.30
N THR A 28 -20.10 24.91 -3.22
CA THR A 28 -19.11 23.85 -2.95
C THR A 28 -17.69 24.41 -2.86
N LEU A 29 -17.41 25.54 -3.52
CA LEU A 29 -16.19 26.34 -3.40
C LEU A 29 -16.52 27.83 -3.41
N LEU A 30 -15.57 28.65 -2.95
CA LEU A 30 -15.65 30.10 -3.07
C LEU A 30 -14.90 30.55 -4.33
N TRP A 31 -15.54 31.30 -5.21
CA TRP A 31 -14.90 31.97 -6.33
C TRP A 31 -14.83 33.46 -6.10
N VAL A 32 -13.59 33.99 -6.00
CA VAL A 32 -13.27 35.41 -5.93
C VAL A 32 -12.93 35.86 -7.35
N LYS A 33 -13.88 36.59 -7.96
CA LYS A 33 -13.73 37.06 -9.35
C LYS A 33 -12.84 38.32 -9.42
N SER A 34 -11.54 38.11 -9.21
CA SER A 34 -10.54 39.19 -9.26
C SER A 34 -9.17 38.64 -9.66
N PHE A 35 -8.23 39.56 -9.91
CA PHE A 35 -6.81 39.21 -9.99
C PHE A 35 -6.26 38.99 -8.57
N TYR A 36 -5.22 38.16 -8.48
CA TYR A 36 -4.55 37.88 -7.22
C TYR A 36 -3.93 39.15 -6.60
N GLN A 37 -4.07 39.28 -5.29
CA GLN A 37 -3.42 40.29 -4.44
C GLN A 37 -2.85 39.61 -3.19
N SER A 38 -1.71 40.11 -2.68
CA SER A 38 -0.98 39.45 -1.57
C SER A 38 -1.73 39.41 -0.24
N ASP A 39 -2.68 40.31 -0.03
CA ASP A 39 -3.57 40.35 1.14
C ASP A 39 -4.63 39.25 1.15
N MET A 40 -4.87 38.62 0.01
CA MET A 40 -5.85 37.51 -0.10
C MET A 40 -5.37 36.21 0.56
N LEU A 41 -4.07 36.05 0.83
CA LEU A 41 -3.53 34.87 1.50
C LEU A 41 -3.66 35.01 3.02
N VAL A 42 -4.88 34.92 3.54
CA VAL A 42 -5.18 34.97 4.98
C VAL A 42 -5.92 33.70 5.36
N ASP A 43 -5.45 33.04 6.43
CA ASP A 43 -6.07 31.83 7.00
C ASP A 43 -6.09 30.59 6.08
N TYR A 44 -5.21 30.54 5.10
CA TYR A 44 -5.01 29.35 4.26
C TYR A 44 -3.84 28.51 4.75
N ILE A 45 -3.95 27.20 4.62
CA ILE A 45 -2.89 26.25 4.95
C ILE A 45 -2.05 25.87 3.71
N GLN A 46 -2.66 25.97 2.54
CA GLN A 46 -2.03 25.62 1.27
C GLN A 46 -2.51 26.56 0.15
N VAL A 47 -1.62 26.82 -0.82
CA VAL A 47 -1.92 27.57 -2.05
C VAL A 47 -1.35 26.87 -3.27
N TRP A 48 -2.08 26.93 -4.36
CA TRP A 48 -1.65 26.48 -5.69
C TRP A 48 -1.61 27.67 -6.64
N ALA A 49 -0.44 27.97 -7.17
CA ALA A 49 -0.27 28.93 -8.25
C ALA A 49 -0.30 28.19 -9.59
N THR A 50 -1.35 28.42 -10.37
CA THR A 50 -1.69 27.64 -11.58
C THR A 50 -1.96 28.54 -12.78
N THR A 51 -1.37 29.72 -12.82
CA THR A 51 -1.56 30.68 -13.93
C THR A 51 -0.54 30.43 -15.02
N ASP A 52 -0.81 30.95 -16.23
CA ASP A 52 0.13 30.95 -17.35
C ASP A 52 1.24 32.04 -17.22
N ASN A 53 1.22 32.81 -16.12
CA ASN A 53 2.19 33.85 -15.86
C ASN A 53 3.19 33.41 -14.77
N PRO A 54 4.42 33.02 -15.13
CA PRO A 54 5.44 32.58 -14.16
C PRO A 54 5.77 33.61 -13.09
N GLU A 55 5.83 34.91 -13.45
CA GLU A 55 6.13 35.99 -12.49
C GLU A 55 5.04 36.11 -11.43
N LEU A 56 3.78 35.98 -11.84
CA LEU A 56 2.67 35.93 -10.90
C LEU A 56 2.75 34.69 -9.98
N ASN A 57 3.06 33.54 -10.55
CA ASN A 57 3.19 32.30 -9.78
C ASN A 57 4.32 32.40 -8.74
N HIS A 58 5.49 32.97 -9.12
CA HIS A 58 6.59 33.20 -8.18
C HIS A 58 6.21 34.22 -7.11
N ARG A 59 5.49 35.30 -7.46
CA ARG A 59 4.99 36.24 -6.46
C ARG A 59 4.03 35.55 -5.45
N VAL A 60 3.13 34.69 -5.91
CA VAL A 60 2.27 33.90 -5.01
C VAL A 60 3.11 33.03 -4.09
N HIS A 61 4.15 32.39 -4.62
CA HIS A 61 5.11 31.62 -3.81
C HIS A 61 5.75 32.49 -2.73
N ASP A 62 6.33 33.63 -3.08
CA ASP A 62 7.04 34.48 -2.13
C ASP A 62 6.10 35.03 -1.03
N ASP A 63 4.88 35.38 -1.39
CA ASP A 63 3.88 35.82 -0.45
C ASP A 63 3.41 34.68 0.49
N ALA A 64 3.28 33.46 -0.03
CA ALA A 64 2.98 32.27 0.75
C ALA A 64 4.11 31.94 1.75
N LYS A 65 5.38 32.03 1.32
CA LYS A 65 6.55 31.81 2.19
C LYS A 65 6.61 32.80 3.34
N LYS A 66 6.33 34.10 3.08
CA LYS A 66 6.27 35.12 4.14
C LYS A 66 5.22 34.83 5.21
N LYS A 67 4.15 34.11 4.84
CA LYS A 67 3.01 33.77 5.72
C LYS A 67 3.06 32.33 6.24
N ASN A 68 4.13 31.57 5.97
CA ASN A 68 4.28 30.15 6.32
C ASN A 68 3.14 29.27 5.76
N ILE A 69 2.66 29.58 4.57
CA ILE A 69 1.65 28.81 3.85
C ILE A 69 2.37 27.87 2.88
N MET A 70 2.02 26.59 2.87
CA MET A 70 2.57 25.61 1.91
C MET A 70 2.13 25.98 0.49
N VAL A 71 3.07 25.98 -0.47
CA VAL A 71 2.81 26.38 -1.84
C VAL A 71 3.20 25.30 -2.85
N ASN A 72 2.38 25.16 -3.88
CA ASN A 72 2.69 24.41 -5.09
C ASN A 72 2.57 25.36 -6.29
N VAL A 73 3.64 25.48 -7.07
CA VAL A 73 3.64 26.16 -8.35
C VAL A 73 3.62 25.12 -9.44
N VAL A 74 2.56 25.11 -10.24
CA VAL A 74 2.37 24.11 -11.31
C VAL A 74 3.50 24.20 -12.33
N ASP A 75 4.07 23.06 -12.68
CA ASP A 75 5.19 22.89 -13.61
C ASP A 75 6.51 23.59 -13.21
N ASP A 76 6.62 24.03 -11.95
CA ASP A 76 7.83 24.71 -11.43
C ASP A 76 8.26 24.10 -10.09
N LYS A 77 8.93 22.95 -10.16
CA LYS A 77 9.31 22.15 -8.99
C LYS A 77 10.14 22.90 -7.93
N PRO A 78 11.13 23.77 -8.27
CA PRO A 78 11.89 24.54 -7.28
C PRO A 78 11.02 25.43 -6.37
N TYR A 79 9.85 25.82 -6.83
CA TYR A 79 8.90 26.66 -6.11
C TYR A 79 7.76 25.88 -5.44
N CYS A 80 7.97 24.56 -5.23
CA CYS A 80 6.98 23.68 -4.61
C CYS A 80 7.46 23.17 -3.25
N ASP A 81 6.66 23.36 -2.21
CA ASP A 81 6.85 22.69 -0.91
C ASP A 81 6.35 21.24 -0.92
N PHE A 82 5.42 20.94 -1.81
CA PHE A 82 4.83 19.62 -1.98
C PHE A 82 4.45 19.36 -3.44
N ILE A 83 4.37 18.08 -3.79
CA ILE A 83 3.95 17.63 -5.11
C ILE A 83 2.67 16.83 -4.99
N THR A 84 1.71 17.10 -5.87
CA THR A 84 0.46 16.36 -5.93
C THR A 84 0.67 15.00 -6.59
N PRO A 85 0.48 13.87 -5.88
CA PRO A 85 0.58 12.56 -6.48
C PRO A 85 -0.58 12.26 -7.43
N SER A 86 -0.40 11.32 -8.32
CA SER A 86 -1.50 10.71 -9.07
C SER A 86 -2.30 9.80 -8.15
N MET A 87 -3.61 10.02 -8.05
CA MET A 87 -4.49 9.35 -7.09
C MET A 87 -5.45 8.38 -7.77
N ILE A 88 -5.59 7.19 -7.18
CA ILE A 88 -6.70 6.27 -7.45
C ILE A 88 -7.59 6.26 -6.20
N ASN A 89 -8.87 6.52 -6.37
CA ASN A 89 -9.83 6.57 -5.28
C ASN A 89 -10.91 5.50 -5.48
N ARG A 90 -11.10 4.67 -4.46
CA ARG A 90 -12.16 3.67 -4.35
C ARG A 90 -12.80 3.81 -2.94
N GLY A 91 -13.62 4.85 -2.76
CA GLY A 91 -14.21 5.16 -1.46
C GLY A 91 -13.16 5.47 -0.40
N ARG A 92 -13.07 4.66 0.64
CA ARG A 92 -12.07 4.79 1.72
C ARG A 92 -10.66 4.40 1.29
N ILE A 93 -10.52 3.62 0.23
CA ILE A 93 -9.21 3.21 -0.28
C ILE A 93 -8.65 4.31 -1.18
N GLN A 94 -7.46 4.77 -0.88
CA GLN A 94 -6.72 5.74 -1.68
C GLN A 94 -5.33 5.19 -1.98
N ILE A 95 -4.95 5.22 -3.25
CA ILE A 95 -3.61 4.84 -3.69
C ILE A 95 -2.98 6.04 -4.36
N ALA A 96 -1.83 6.46 -3.87
CA ALA A 96 -1.07 7.59 -4.36
C ALA A 96 0.22 7.11 -5.02
N VAL A 97 0.48 7.55 -6.25
CA VAL A 97 1.69 7.23 -7.01
C VAL A 97 2.43 8.52 -7.34
N SER A 98 3.69 8.63 -6.95
CA SER A 98 4.51 9.83 -7.19
C SER A 98 5.93 9.44 -7.58
N SER A 99 6.53 10.24 -8.48
CA SER A 99 7.97 10.17 -8.80
C SER A 99 8.76 11.36 -8.21
N GLY A 100 8.17 12.09 -7.26
CA GLY A 100 8.78 13.34 -6.79
C GLY A 100 8.96 14.39 -7.90
N GLY A 101 8.10 14.38 -8.92
CA GLY A 101 8.19 15.28 -10.07
C GLY A 101 9.19 14.84 -11.16
N ALA A 102 9.81 13.65 -11.05
CA ALA A 102 10.82 13.19 -12.02
C ALA A 102 10.22 12.80 -13.38
N SER A 103 9.06 12.12 -13.39
CA SER A 103 8.45 11.64 -14.64
C SER A 103 6.93 11.50 -14.55
N PRO A 104 6.16 12.51 -14.96
CA PRO A 104 4.70 12.44 -14.99
C PRO A 104 4.17 11.33 -15.92
N VAL A 105 4.87 11.04 -17.02
CA VAL A 105 4.47 9.98 -17.97
C VAL A 105 4.60 8.61 -17.34
N LEU A 106 5.70 8.33 -16.61
CA LEU A 106 5.87 7.07 -15.89
C LEU A 106 4.78 6.87 -14.83
N ILE A 107 4.45 7.93 -14.10
CA ILE A 107 3.40 7.88 -13.07
C ILE A 107 2.02 7.59 -13.68
N ARG A 108 1.72 8.19 -14.85
CA ARG A 108 0.49 7.87 -15.60
C ARG A 108 0.45 6.41 -16.01
N TYR A 109 1.54 5.89 -16.57
CA TYR A 109 1.67 4.48 -16.96
C TYR A 109 1.46 3.53 -15.77
N LEU A 110 2.13 3.79 -14.64
CA LEU A 110 1.95 2.99 -13.41
C LEU A 110 0.51 3.06 -12.90
N ARG A 111 -0.11 4.23 -12.93
CA ARG A 111 -1.52 4.37 -12.56
C ARG A 111 -2.42 3.54 -13.45
N GLU A 112 -2.24 3.58 -14.78
CA GLU A 112 -3.03 2.76 -15.73
C GLU A 112 -2.88 1.26 -15.42
N LYS A 113 -1.67 0.79 -15.10
CA LYS A 113 -1.44 -0.59 -14.68
C LYS A 113 -2.19 -0.92 -13.39
N LEU A 114 -2.11 -0.07 -12.37
CA LEU A 114 -2.83 -0.28 -11.12
C LEU A 114 -4.35 -0.27 -11.32
N GLU A 115 -4.90 0.65 -12.12
CA GLU A 115 -6.33 0.70 -12.44
C GLU A 115 -6.83 -0.59 -13.10
N SER A 116 -5.98 -1.28 -13.89
CA SER A 116 -6.35 -2.53 -14.57
C SER A 116 -6.40 -3.76 -13.65
N ILE A 117 -5.68 -3.73 -12.52
CA ILE A 117 -5.61 -4.88 -11.59
C ILE A 117 -6.46 -4.69 -10.32
N LEU A 118 -6.84 -3.45 -10.01
CA LEU A 118 -7.63 -3.16 -8.80
C LEU A 118 -9.11 -3.48 -9.03
N PRO A 119 -9.72 -4.32 -8.17
CA PRO A 119 -11.15 -4.63 -8.28
C PRO A 119 -12.01 -3.38 -8.09
N GLN A 120 -13.15 -3.34 -8.77
CA GLN A 120 -14.07 -2.20 -8.71
C GLN A 120 -14.79 -2.09 -7.36
N ASN A 121 -14.98 -3.22 -6.67
CA ASN A 121 -15.70 -3.31 -5.40
C ASN A 121 -14.88 -2.94 -4.16
N LEU A 122 -13.64 -2.44 -4.31
CA LEU A 122 -12.75 -2.07 -3.18
C LEU A 122 -13.41 -1.11 -2.18
N ALA A 123 -14.25 -0.18 -2.64
CA ALA A 123 -14.99 0.73 -1.76
C ALA A 123 -15.92 -0.05 -0.82
N MET A 124 -16.70 -0.99 -1.37
CA MET A 124 -17.62 -1.84 -0.62
C MET A 124 -16.87 -2.75 0.36
N LEU A 125 -15.74 -3.34 -0.06
CA LEU A 125 -14.89 -4.17 0.81
C LEU A 125 -14.35 -3.37 2.00
N ALA A 126 -13.88 -2.15 1.77
CA ALA A 126 -13.38 -1.28 2.83
C ALA A 126 -14.48 -0.86 3.82
N ASP A 127 -15.65 -0.51 3.31
CA ASP A 127 -16.80 -0.15 4.14
C ASP A 127 -17.34 -1.35 4.93
N PHE A 128 -17.34 -2.53 4.32
CA PHE A 128 -17.68 -3.78 4.99
C PHE A 128 -16.72 -4.06 6.14
N GLY A 129 -15.40 -4.09 5.88
CA GLY A 129 -14.39 -4.29 6.90
C GLY A 129 -14.48 -3.29 8.06
N ALA A 130 -14.71 -2.00 7.73
CA ALA A 130 -14.93 -0.97 8.74
C ALA A 130 -16.17 -1.25 9.61
N SER A 131 -17.27 -1.69 9.01
CA SER A 131 -18.52 -2.02 9.73
C SER A 131 -18.38 -3.20 10.69
N LYS A 132 -17.50 -4.17 10.37
CA LYS A 132 -17.25 -5.37 11.17
C LYS A 132 -16.20 -5.19 12.28
N ARG A 133 -15.58 -4.02 12.38
CA ARG A 133 -14.45 -3.78 13.30
C ARG A 133 -14.77 -4.07 14.77
N ASN A 134 -15.99 -3.80 15.22
CA ASN A 134 -16.38 -4.03 16.60
C ASN A 134 -16.85 -5.47 16.83
N SER A 135 -17.63 -6.05 15.91
CA SER A 135 -18.12 -7.43 16.03
C SER A 135 -16.96 -8.45 16.01
N ILE A 136 -15.99 -8.28 15.12
CA ILE A 136 -14.85 -9.20 15.05
C ILE A 136 -13.99 -9.19 16.34
N LYS A 137 -13.95 -8.06 17.07
CA LYS A 137 -13.26 -8.00 18.36
C LYS A 137 -13.95 -8.79 19.46
N GLN A 138 -15.26 -8.99 19.36
CA GLN A 138 -16.04 -9.82 20.28
C GLN A 138 -15.87 -11.30 19.97
N GLU A 139 -15.74 -11.64 18.68
CA GLU A 139 -15.61 -13.02 18.20
C GLU A 139 -14.18 -13.59 18.35
N LEU A 140 -13.16 -12.74 18.11
CA LEU A 140 -11.74 -13.10 18.12
C LEU A 140 -10.98 -12.23 19.12
N ALA A 141 -10.41 -12.85 20.15
CA ALA A 141 -9.84 -12.15 21.31
C ALA A 141 -8.52 -11.44 20.94
N THR A 142 -7.64 -12.10 20.18
CA THR A 142 -6.30 -11.59 19.90
C THR A 142 -6.22 -10.78 18.61
N VAL A 143 -5.21 -9.93 18.51
CA VAL A 143 -4.93 -9.16 17.27
C VAL A 143 -4.56 -10.12 16.15
N ASP A 144 -3.78 -11.15 16.46
CA ASP A 144 -3.31 -12.14 15.49
C ASP A 144 -4.46 -12.94 14.87
N GLU A 145 -5.41 -13.44 15.69
CA GLU A 145 -6.61 -14.11 15.18
C GLU A 145 -7.41 -13.21 14.23
N ARG A 146 -7.60 -11.95 14.59
CA ARG A 146 -8.30 -10.97 13.74
C ARG A 146 -7.56 -10.70 12.44
N ARG A 147 -6.22 -10.58 12.49
CA ARG A 147 -5.39 -10.42 11.31
C ARG A 147 -5.52 -11.63 10.37
N LYS A 148 -5.31 -12.85 10.88
CA LYS A 148 -5.44 -14.11 10.14
C LYS A 148 -6.84 -14.31 9.56
N PHE A 149 -7.86 -13.88 10.28
CA PHE A 149 -9.24 -13.87 9.78
C PHE A 149 -9.38 -12.96 8.54
N TRP A 150 -8.95 -11.70 8.64
CA TRP A 150 -9.06 -10.76 7.52
C TRP A 150 -8.21 -11.15 6.32
N GLU A 151 -7.03 -11.71 6.54
CA GLU A 151 -6.21 -12.26 5.46
C GLU A 151 -6.95 -13.34 4.69
N ARG A 152 -7.57 -14.31 5.38
CA ARG A 152 -8.40 -15.35 4.74
C ARG A 152 -9.62 -14.80 4.04
N PHE A 153 -10.29 -13.83 4.66
CA PHE A 153 -11.46 -13.19 4.09
C PHE A 153 -11.12 -12.49 2.78
N PHE A 154 -10.09 -11.64 2.77
CA PHE A 154 -9.69 -10.89 1.58
C PHE A 154 -8.92 -11.70 0.54
N SER A 155 -8.38 -12.87 0.88
CA SER A 155 -7.74 -13.79 -0.08
C SER A 155 -8.72 -14.77 -0.72
N SER A 156 -9.99 -14.77 -0.33
CA SER A 156 -11.01 -15.61 -0.96
C SER A 156 -11.11 -15.28 -2.46
N SER A 157 -11.15 -16.34 -3.29
CA SER A 157 -11.27 -16.19 -4.75
C SER A 157 -12.55 -15.46 -5.18
N GLN A 158 -13.58 -15.48 -4.37
CA GLN A 158 -14.86 -14.84 -4.63
C GLN A 158 -14.84 -13.34 -4.34
N ILE A 159 -13.91 -12.84 -3.50
CA ILE A 159 -13.93 -11.48 -2.97
C ILE A 159 -13.89 -10.39 -4.06
N SER A 160 -13.19 -10.65 -5.17
CA SER A 160 -13.05 -9.69 -6.27
C SER A 160 -14.28 -9.56 -7.16
N THR A 161 -15.19 -10.53 -7.08
CA THR A 161 -16.39 -10.62 -7.92
C THR A 161 -17.70 -10.36 -7.17
N VAL A 162 -17.61 -10.15 -5.85
CA VAL A 162 -18.78 -9.84 -5.03
C VAL A 162 -19.32 -8.46 -5.38
N ASP A 163 -20.59 -8.39 -5.71
CA ASP A 163 -21.28 -7.13 -6.07
C ASP A 163 -22.26 -6.66 -4.99
N GLU A 164 -22.67 -7.56 -4.08
CA GLU A 164 -23.64 -7.27 -3.04
C GLU A 164 -23.06 -7.45 -1.63
N ARG A 165 -23.50 -6.57 -0.71
CA ARG A 165 -23.09 -6.63 0.70
C ARG A 165 -23.55 -7.92 1.40
N SER A 166 -24.68 -8.49 1.00
CA SER A 166 -25.21 -9.76 1.49
C SER A 166 -24.28 -10.94 1.29
N GLU A 167 -23.60 -10.97 0.14
CA GLU A 167 -22.59 -11.99 -0.18
C GLU A 167 -21.36 -11.86 0.71
N LEU A 168 -20.93 -10.62 1.01
CA LEU A 168 -19.84 -10.38 1.96
C LEU A 168 -20.21 -10.83 3.37
N GLU A 169 -21.48 -10.67 3.76
CA GLU A 169 -21.96 -11.14 5.06
C GLU A 169 -21.90 -12.67 5.14
N SER A 170 -22.35 -13.36 4.10
CA SER A 170 -22.29 -14.82 4.02
C SER A 170 -20.86 -15.33 4.07
N LEU A 171 -19.97 -14.75 3.25
CA LEU A 171 -18.55 -15.09 3.25
C LEU A 171 -17.89 -14.83 4.61
N TYR A 172 -18.26 -13.72 5.28
CA TYR A 172 -17.77 -13.40 6.62
C TYR A 172 -18.15 -14.48 7.63
N GLN A 173 -19.40 -14.94 7.62
CA GLN A 173 -19.86 -16.01 8.49
C GLN A 173 -19.18 -17.34 8.16
N ASP A 174 -19.01 -17.66 6.89
CA ASP A 174 -18.32 -18.87 6.45
C ASP A 174 -16.87 -18.91 6.94
N VAL A 175 -16.13 -17.81 6.77
CA VAL A 175 -14.74 -17.71 7.25
C VAL A 175 -14.66 -17.76 8.78
N LEU A 176 -15.66 -17.18 9.47
CA LEU A 176 -15.71 -17.18 10.94
C LEU A 176 -16.01 -18.58 11.50
N ASN A 177 -16.94 -19.31 10.88
CA ASN A 177 -17.35 -20.64 11.29
C ASN A 177 -16.34 -21.71 10.90
N ASN A 178 -15.69 -21.57 9.74
CA ASN A 178 -14.62 -22.44 9.30
C ASN A 178 -13.31 -22.09 10.04
N LYS A 179 -13.27 -22.39 11.32
CA LYS A 179 -12.04 -22.39 12.12
C LYS A 179 -11.15 -23.56 11.70
N GLU A 180 -10.76 -23.64 10.45
CA GLU A 180 -9.58 -24.43 10.11
C GLU A 180 -8.45 -23.85 10.95
N LEU A 181 -7.94 -24.70 11.84
CA LEU A 181 -6.78 -24.40 12.66
C LEU A 181 -5.73 -23.79 11.72
N VAL A 182 -5.33 -22.54 11.98
CA VAL A 182 -4.22 -21.93 11.27
C VAL A 182 -3.03 -22.82 11.57
N THR A 183 -2.78 -23.77 10.69
CA THR A 183 -1.57 -24.57 10.73
C THR A 183 -0.45 -23.68 10.24
N GLY A 184 0.57 -23.50 11.07
CA GLY A 184 1.80 -22.88 10.62
C GLY A 184 2.30 -23.57 9.34
N SER A 185 2.92 -22.88 8.47
CA SER A 185 3.52 -23.43 7.26
C SER A 185 5.00 -23.11 7.21
N LEU A 186 5.77 -24.02 6.66
CA LEU A 186 7.19 -23.80 6.40
C LEU A 186 7.43 -23.82 4.90
N THR A 187 7.98 -22.76 4.39
CA THR A 187 8.30 -22.60 2.97
C THR A 187 9.79 -22.40 2.80
N TRP A 188 10.44 -23.30 2.06
CA TRP A 188 11.83 -23.19 1.71
C TRP A 188 11.97 -22.54 0.34
N VAL A 189 12.76 -21.48 0.25
CA VAL A 189 13.00 -20.72 -0.98
C VAL A 189 14.50 -20.63 -1.25
N GLU A 190 14.94 -21.13 -2.38
CA GLU A 190 16.29 -20.89 -2.83
C GLU A 190 16.46 -19.41 -3.25
N PHE A 191 17.59 -18.81 -2.86
CA PHE A 191 18.00 -17.52 -3.41
C PHE A 191 19.23 -17.67 -4.31
N GLY A 192 19.39 -16.76 -5.26
CA GLY A 192 20.52 -16.69 -6.19
C GLY A 192 21.06 -15.27 -6.29
N GLN A 193 21.53 -14.89 -7.48
CA GLN A 193 22.08 -13.56 -7.76
C GLN A 193 20.98 -12.57 -8.21
N ASP A 194 19.90 -13.07 -8.80
CA ASP A 194 18.87 -12.27 -9.44
C ASP A 194 17.50 -12.58 -8.82
N VAL A 195 16.91 -11.59 -8.21
CA VAL A 195 15.61 -11.67 -7.56
C VAL A 195 14.45 -11.86 -8.57
N GLU A 196 14.63 -11.44 -9.82
CA GLU A 196 13.60 -11.60 -10.86
C GLU A 196 13.45 -13.08 -11.30
N MET A 197 14.39 -13.94 -10.94
CA MET A 197 14.30 -15.39 -11.17
C MET A 197 13.42 -16.12 -10.15
N LEU A 198 12.85 -15.42 -9.18
CA LEU A 198 11.85 -15.99 -8.26
C LEU A 198 10.57 -16.37 -9.00
N SER A 199 10.01 -17.52 -8.64
CA SER A 199 8.69 -17.88 -9.16
C SER A 199 7.58 -17.01 -8.55
N ILE A 200 6.48 -16.81 -9.28
CA ILE A 200 5.28 -16.15 -8.74
C ILE A 200 4.78 -16.84 -7.47
N LYS A 201 4.94 -18.18 -7.40
CA LYS A 201 4.58 -18.96 -6.22
C LYS A 201 5.45 -18.60 -5.02
N SER A 202 6.78 -18.46 -5.21
CA SER A 202 7.70 -18.02 -4.16
C SER A 202 7.27 -16.66 -3.62
N LEU A 203 7.09 -15.69 -4.51
CA LEU A 203 6.71 -14.33 -4.13
C LEU A 203 5.40 -14.30 -3.31
N ARG A 204 4.39 -15.07 -3.73
CA ARG A 204 3.13 -15.14 -2.99
C ARG A 204 3.32 -15.69 -1.58
N LEU A 205 4.06 -16.80 -1.42
CA LEU A 205 4.30 -17.43 -0.11
C LEU A 205 5.19 -16.56 0.78
N MET A 206 6.17 -15.85 0.20
CA MET A 206 7.00 -14.86 0.90
C MET A 206 6.14 -13.70 1.45
N GLN A 207 5.14 -13.24 0.68
CA GLN A 207 4.20 -12.19 1.11
C GLN A 207 3.18 -12.68 2.16
N GLU A 208 3.01 -13.98 2.32
CA GLU A 208 2.14 -14.58 3.35
C GLU A 208 2.90 -14.91 4.63
N SER A 209 4.24 -14.88 4.65
CA SER A 209 5.07 -15.28 5.79
C SER A 209 4.94 -14.29 6.97
N GLU A 210 5.04 -14.84 8.18
CA GLU A 210 5.01 -14.09 9.44
C GLU A 210 6.41 -13.98 10.05
N LEU A 211 7.28 -14.95 9.70
CA LEU A 211 8.69 -14.98 10.07
C LEU A 211 9.52 -15.31 8.83
N VAL A 212 10.60 -14.58 8.63
CA VAL A 212 11.57 -14.77 7.55
C VAL A 212 12.91 -15.12 8.17
N LEU A 213 13.41 -16.32 7.84
CA LEU A 213 14.71 -16.82 8.28
C LEU A 213 15.66 -16.80 7.10
N TYR A 214 16.84 -16.21 7.24
CA TYR A 214 17.80 -16.05 6.14
C TYR A 214 19.25 -16.10 6.65
N PRO A 215 20.21 -16.65 5.86
CA PRO A 215 21.62 -16.62 6.21
C PRO A 215 22.26 -15.25 5.89
N GLU A 216 23.42 -14.96 6.47
CA GLU A 216 24.16 -13.71 6.29
C GLU A 216 24.41 -13.34 4.81
N ASN A 217 24.68 -14.35 3.98
CA ASN A 217 24.96 -14.16 2.56
C ASN A 217 23.71 -14.01 1.67
N CYS A 218 22.51 -14.00 2.23
CA CYS A 218 21.28 -13.77 1.47
C CYS A 218 21.19 -12.31 1.02
N PRO A 219 21.10 -12.01 -0.30
CA PRO A 219 20.92 -10.64 -0.76
C PRO A 219 19.64 -10.02 -0.19
N PHE A 220 19.76 -8.79 0.30
CA PHE A 220 18.66 -8.12 0.99
C PHE A 220 17.42 -7.95 0.10
N GLU A 221 17.61 -7.85 -1.23
CA GLU A 221 16.52 -7.75 -2.20
C GLU A 221 15.52 -8.92 -2.10
N PHE A 222 15.99 -10.14 -1.77
CA PHE A 222 15.11 -11.29 -1.53
C PHE A 222 14.31 -11.13 -0.23
N VAL A 223 14.97 -10.70 0.83
CA VAL A 223 14.32 -10.48 2.14
C VAL A 223 13.32 -9.34 2.07
N ASP A 224 13.62 -8.27 1.32
CA ASP A 224 12.75 -7.10 1.15
C ASP A 224 11.47 -7.41 0.38
N LEU A 225 11.49 -8.42 -0.49
CA LEU A 225 10.28 -8.92 -1.18
C LEU A 225 9.35 -9.73 -0.27
N CYS A 226 9.76 -10.09 0.93
CA CYS A 226 8.87 -10.71 1.89
C CYS A 226 7.87 -9.68 2.44
N ARG A 227 6.86 -10.18 3.12
CA ARG A 227 5.87 -9.34 3.78
C ARG A 227 6.54 -8.31 4.67
N ARG A 228 6.12 -7.04 4.53
CA ARG A 228 6.81 -5.91 5.15
C ARG A 228 6.83 -5.94 6.69
N ASP A 229 5.75 -6.43 7.30
CA ASP A 229 5.57 -6.54 8.75
C ASP A 229 5.90 -7.94 9.30
N ALA A 230 6.52 -8.82 8.50
CA ALA A 230 7.06 -10.08 8.97
C ALA A 230 8.31 -9.84 9.85
N ASP A 231 8.42 -10.62 10.91
CA ASP A 231 9.65 -10.69 11.70
C ASP A 231 10.78 -11.26 10.84
N ARG A 232 11.99 -10.74 11.00
CA ARG A 232 13.16 -11.12 10.23
C ARG A 232 14.27 -11.54 11.16
N GLU A 233 14.73 -12.80 11.04
CA GLU A 233 15.84 -13.33 11.85
C GLU A 233 16.89 -13.95 10.97
N GLN A 234 18.15 -13.56 11.20
CA GLN A 234 19.29 -14.14 10.57
C GLN A 234 19.70 -15.41 11.31
N TYR A 235 20.13 -16.43 10.56
CA TYR A 235 20.70 -17.62 11.15
C TYR A 235 22.14 -17.84 10.67
N ASP A 236 23.00 -18.29 11.57
CA ASP A 236 24.43 -18.49 11.31
C ASP A 236 24.74 -19.95 10.95
N ASP A 237 23.99 -20.90 11.53
CA ASP A 237 24.17 -22.32 11.31
C ASP A 237 22.84 -23.10 11.29
N VAL A 238 22.93 -24.38 10.90
CA VAL A 238 21.76 -25.26 10.76
C VAL A 238 21.12 -25.59 12.13
N ASN A 239 21.90 -25.58 13.23
CA ASN A 239 21.36 -25.88 14.56
C ASN A 239 20.51 -24.73 15.07
N GLN A 240 20.97 -23.49 14.89
CA GLN A 240 20.22 -22.28 15.18
C GLN A 240 18.93 -22.26 14.34
N LEU A 241 19.04 -22.49 13.03
CA LEU A 241 17.91 -22.56 12.11
C LEU A 241 16.88 -23.60 12.57
N ALA A 242 17.31 -24.79 12.96
CA ALA A 242 16.43 -25.84 13.47
C ALA A 242 15.68 -25.44 14.74
N SER A 243 16.36 -24.72 15.65
CA SER A 243 15.77 -24.17 16.87
C SER A 243 14.69 -23.13 16.57
N LEU A 244 14.99 -22.18 15.67
CA LEU A 244 14.04 -21.14 15.23
C LEU A 244 12.80 -21.74 14.56
N ILE A 245 13.00 -22.70 13.67
CA ILE A 245 11.89 -23.44 13.01
C ILE A 245 11.04 -24.17 14.03
N LYS A 246 11.66 -24.83 15.01
CA LYS A 246 10.94 -25.56 16.06
C LYS A 246 10.05 -24.62 16.89
N GLN A 247 10.56 -23.47 17.27
CA GLN A 247 9.81 -22.46 18.00
C GLN A 247 8.65 -21.92 17.14
N ALA A 248 8.93 -21.50 15.91
CA ALA A 248 7.92 -20.97 15.01
C ALA A 248 6.79 -22.00 14.70
N LYS A 249 7.12 -23.30 14.59
CA LYS A 249 6.14 -24.37 14.45
C LYS A 249 5.26 -24.49 15.71
N ALA A 250 5.82 -24.35 16.92
CA ALA A 250 5.06 -24.36 18.17
C ALA A 250 4.09 -23.16 18.24
N ASP A 251 4.51 -22.02 17.74
CA ASP A 251 3.73 -20.77 17.68
C ASP A 251 2.78 -20.73 16.46
N LYS A 252 2.76 -21.80 15.65
CA LYS A 252 1.92 -21.93 14.43
C LYS A 252 2.12 -20.78 13.43
N GLN A 253 3.34 -20.26 13.34
CA GLN A 253 3.69 -19.20 12.39
C GLN A 253 3.88 -19.73 10.97
N ARG A 254 3.61 -18.89 9.99
CA ARG A 254 3.98 -19.13 8.58
C ARG A 254 5.41 -18.62 8.37
N VAL A 255 6.32 -19.54 8.11
CA VAL A 255 7.76 -19.26 8.01
C VAL A 255 8.24 -19.38 6.58
N CYS A 256 8.99 -18.37 6.12
CA CYS A 256 9.79 -18.43 4.91
C CYS A 256 11.26 -18.59 5.30
N VAL A 257 11.91 -19.63 4.80
CA VAL A 257 13.34 -19.89 5.02
C VAL A 257 14.08 -19.75 3.70
N PHE A 258 15.00 -18.80 3.64
CA PHE A 258 15.90 -18.67 2.51
C PHE A 258 17.09 -19.59 2.66
N ILE A 259 17.42 -20.32 1.59
CA ILE A 259 18.59 -21.17 1.47
C ILE A 259 19.36 -20.85 0.20
N GLU A 260 20.67 -20.96 0.24
CA GLU A 260 21.50 -20.71 -0.92
C GLU A 260 21.24 -21.77 -2.01
N LYS A 261 21.18 -21.30 -3.27
CA LYS A 261 21.01 -22.16 -4.44
C LYS A 261 22.06 -23.26 -4.46
N ASP A 262 21.62 -24.49 -4.76
CA ASP A 262 22.48 -25.68 -4.87
C ASP A 262 23.28 -25.97 -3.59
N SER A 263 22.81 -25.56 -2.41
CA SER A 263 23.48 -25.88 -1.16
C SER A 263 23.70 -27.39 -1.01
N THR A 264 24.96 -27.78 -0.79
CA THR A 264 25.40 -29.18 -0.65
C THR A 264 25.43 -29.67 0.80
N SER A 265 25.10 -28.80 1.79
CA SER A 265 25.12 -29.15 3.20
C SER A 265 24.23 -30.36 3.48
N MET A 266 24.85 -31.44 4.01
CA MET A 266 24.12 -32.66 4.39
C MET A 266 23.15 -32.37 5.57
N GLU A 267 23.59 -31.55 6.51
CA GLU A 267 22.79 -31.15 7.67
C GLU A 267 21.52 -30.40 7.27
N LEU A 268 21.67 -29.46 6.32
CA LEU A 268 20.53 -28.72 5.78
C LEU A 268 19.56 -29.63 5.03
N LYS A 269 20.06 -30.60 4.25
CA LYS A 269 19.24 -31.59 3.57
C LYS A 269 18.47 -32.48 4.54
N LEU A 270 19.10 -32.85 5.65
CA LEU A 270 18.42 -33.62 6.72
C LEU A 270 17.32 -32.80 7.40
N LEU A 271 17.56 -31.50 7.63
CA LEU A 271 16.58 -30.61 8.22
C LEU A 271 15.36 -30.37 7.29
N ILE A 272 15.60 -30.20 6.00
CA ILE A 272 14.53 -30.06 4.98
C ILE A 272 13.72 -31.36 4.86
N GLY A 273 14.40 -32.52 4.90
CA GLY A 273 13.76 -33.82 4.79
C GLY A 273 13.00 -33.96 3.46
N ASN A 274 11.69 -34.25 3.56
CA ASN A 274 10.79 -34.40 2.40
C ASN A 274 10.01 -33.10 2.06
N GLU A 275 10.31 -31.98 2.70
CA GLU A 275 9.62 -30.72 2.42
C GLU A 275 10.03 -30.18 1.03
N VAL A 276 9.12 -29.46 0.39
CA VAL A 276 9.34 -28.94 -0.95
C VAL A 276 10.16 -27.64 -0.89
N VAL A 277 11.29 -27.64 -1.55
CA VAL A 277 12.10 -26.43 -1.78
C VAL A 277 11.65 -25.78 -3.09
N ILE A 278 11.30 -24.52 -3.02
CA ILE A 278 10.97 -23.75 -4.22
C ILE A 278 12.27 -23.19 -4.78
N LYS A 279 12.65 -23.71 -5.94
CA LYS A 279 13.90 -23.36 -6.61
C LYS A 279 13.79 -22.02 -7.32
N VAL A 280 14.87 -21.27 -7.32
CA VAL A 280 15.06 -20.12 -8.21
C VAL A 280 15.30 -20.61 -9.64
N ALA A 281 14.80 -19.91 -10.65
CA ALA A 281 15.02 -20.26 -12.04
C ALA A 281 16.54 -20.17 -12.41
N GLN A 282 16.91 -20.89 -13.48
CA GLN A 282 18.29 -20.88 -13.97
C GLN A 282 18.52 -19.73 -14.92
#